data_ea965b6dc47f8119eecbce19bf658467
#
_entry.id   ea965b6dc47f8119eecbce19bf658467
#
_cell.length_a   1.000
_cell.length_b   1.000
_cell.length_c   1.000
_cell.angle_alpha   90.00
_cell.angle_beta   90.00
_cell.angle_gamma   90.00
#
_symmetry.space_group_name_H-M   'P 1'
#
loop_
_entity.id
_entity.type
_entity.pdbx_description
1 polymer ?
#
loop_
_entity_poly.entity_id
_entity_poly.type
_entity_poly.pdbx_seq_one_letter_code
_entity_poly.pdbx_strand_id
1 'polypeptide(L)'
;MALMKRQLSTALSDFVLALSAVWGFRMLHEDSHSEHQFGKWWFMLVTMAATLGVVRFAALLPSYRASVLRYHTNFSWLCRAIGIPCLAAEICRTYKYSTASQLFLLSAVTTFITSSLKSRHKDQLTDVVSTASVSAILGLSVIGGNMMHAAAAVFFIISGLVGSEGDIQLVNLPRVDVLHYMLVAVNYCLVWGFM
;
A
#
# COMPACT_ATOMS: atom_id res chain seq x y z
N MET A 1 20.67 -3.39 23.13
CA MET A 1 20.90 -4.41 22.09
C MET A 1 19.59 -4.90 21.45
N ALA A 2 18.55 -5.25 22.21
CA ALA A 2 17.25 -5.72 21.67
C ALA A 2 16.54 -4.66 20.81
N LEU A 3 16.49 -3.39 21.23
CA LEU A 3 15.85 -2.29 20.50
C LEU A 3 16.50 -2.04 19.13
N MET A 4 17.83 -2.14 19.06
CA MET A 4 18.60 -1.96 17.82
C MET A 4 18.36 -3.12 16.82
N LYS A 5 18.27 -4.37 17.31
CA LYS A 5 17.90 -5.52 16.48
C LYS A 5 16.52 -5.38 15.88
N ARG A 6 15.56 -4.87 16.66
CA ARG A 6 14.18 -4.64 16.21
C ARG A 6 14.12 -3.55 15.12
N GLN A 7 14.85 -2.46 15.27
CA GLN A 7 14.92 -1.39 14.27
C GLN A 7 15.53 -1.89 12.95
N LEU A 8 16.58 -2.72 13.03
CA LEU A 8 17.20 -3.32 11.85
C LEU A 8 16.26 -4.31 11.13
N SER A 9 15.48 -5.11 11.86
CA SER A 9 14.47 -5.99 11.29
C SER A 9 13.44 -5.20 10.48
N THR A 10 12.93 -4.11 11.06
CA THR A 10 11.96 -3.24 10.39
C THR A 10 12.57 -2.52 9.19
N ALA A 11 13.83 -2.06 9.28
CA ALA A 11 14.51 -1.48 8.13
C ALA A 11 14.68 -2.49 6.98
N LEU A 12 14.95 -3.76 7.31
CA LEU A 12 15.07 -4.83 6.32
C LEU A 12 13.73 -5.15 5.66
N SER A 13 12.64 -5.25 6.43
CA SER A 13 11.31 -5.50 5.88
C SER A 13 10.83 -4.34 4.98
N ASP A 14 11.11 -3.08 5.35
CA ASP A 14 10.89 -1.92 4.50
C ASP A 14 11.72 -1.98 3.21
N PHE A 15 13.00 -2.39 3.30
CA PHE A 15 13.86 -2.53 2.12
C PHE A 15 13.32 -3.56 1.12
N VAL A 16 12.89 -4.73 1.61
CA VAL A 16 12.26 -5.76 0.77
C VAL A 16 10.97 -5.25 0.14
N LEU A 17 10.16 -4.51 0.91
CA LEU A 17 8.93 -3.89 0.41
C LEU A 17 9.24 -2.85 -0.68
N ALA A 18 10.23 -2.00 -0.49
CA ALA A 18 10.66 -1.02 -1.50
C ALA A 18 11.10 -1.71 -2.80
N LEU A 19 11.92 -2.76 -2.71
CA LEU A 19 12.36 -3.51 -3.87
C LEU A 19 11.20 -4.15 -4.63
N SER A 20 10.24 -4.75 -3.91
CA SER A 20 9.05 -5.36 -4.54
C SER A 20 8.19 -4.32 -5.23
N ALA A 21 8.07 -3.11 -4.66
CA ALA A 21 7.30 -2.04 -5.27
C ALA A 21 8.00 -1.44 -6.50
N VAL A 22 9.33 -1.25 -6.47
CA VAL A 22 10.11 -0.83 -7.64
C VAL A 22 9.98 -1.85 -8.77
N TRP A 23 10.10 -3.15 -8.45
CA TRP A 23 9.90 -4.22 -9.42
C TRP A 23 8.48 -4.17 -10.02
N GLY A 24 7.45 -4.04 -9.22
CA GLY A 24 6.07 -3.96 -9.69
C GLY A 24 5.82 -2.73 -10.57
N PHE A 25 6.35 -1.56 -10.18
CA PHE A 25 6.27 -0.36 -11.01
C PHE A 25 6.92 -0.57 -12.38
N ARG A 26 8.11 -1.19 -12.40
CA ARG A 26 8.87 -1.47 -13.62
C ARG A 26 8.11 -2.43 -14.54
N MET A 27 7.57 -3.53 -14.00
CA MET A 27 6.80 -4.50 -14.78
C MET A 27 5.58 -3.86 -15.45
N LEU A 28 4.82 -3.03 -14.73
CA LEU A 28 3.69 -2.32 -15.29
C LEU A 28 4.09 -1.19 -16.27
N HIS A 29 5.33 -0.72 -16.19
CA HIS A 29 5.83 0.33 -17.11
C HIS A 29 6.34 -0.25 -18.41
N GLU A 30 6.99 -1.41 -18.38
CA GLU A 30 7.56 -2.10 -19.54
C GLU A 30 6.47 -2.77 -20.39
N ASP A 31 5.31 -3.09 -19.83
CA ASP A 31 4.15 -3.56 -20.57
C ASP A 31 3.51 -2.41 -21.38
N SER A 32 4.03 -2.22 -22.60
CA SER A 32 3.61 -1.15 -23.53
C SER A 32 2.18 -1.29 -24.03
N HIS A 33 1.54 -2.44 -23.85
CA HIS A 33 0.16 -2.71 -24.28
C HIS A 33 -0.87 -2.41 -23.19
N SER A 34 -0.45 -2.30 -21.94
CA SER A 34 -1.36 -2.04 -20.83
C SER A 34 -1.26 -0.61 -20.32
N GLU A 35 -2.37 0.14 -20.43
CA GLU A 35 -2.48 1.48 -19.89
C GLU A 35 -2.73 1.46 -18.36
N HIS A 36 -1.99 0.65 -17.58
CA HIS A 36 -2.16 0.54 -16.12
C HIS A 36 -1.68 1.78 -15.35
N GLN A 37 -2.22 2.94 -15.77
CA GLN A 37 -1.80 4.25 -15.24
C GLN A 37 -2.07 4.39 -13.74
N PHE A 38 -3.26 3.95 -13.28
CA PHE A 38 -3.65 4.12 -11.88
C PHE A 38 -2.97 3.10 -10.97
N GLY A 39 -2.70 1.88 -11.46
CA GLY A 39 -1.96 0.87 -10.73
C GLY A 39 -0.53 1.31 -10.39
N LYS A 40 0.11 2.08 -11.28
CA LYS A 40 1.47 2.61 -11.07
C LYS A 40 1.57 3.54 -9.85
N TRP A 41 0.50 4.28 -9.52
CA TRP A 41 0.49 5.16 -8.35
C TRP A 41 0.66 4.39 -7.04
N TRP A 42 0.06 3.20 -6.93
CA TRP A 42 0.26 2.34 -5.77
C TRP A 42 1.74 2.02 -5.56
N PHE A 43 2.39 1.47 -6.59
CA PHE A 43 3.80 1.07 -6.50
C PHE A 43 4.73 2.24 -6.22
N MET A 44 4.47 3.40 -6.83
CA MET A 44 5.25 4.61 -6.58
C MET A 44 5.12 5.08 -5.12
N LEU A 45 3.91 5.15 -4.59
CA LEU A 45 3.67 5.58 -3.21
C LEU A 45 4.28 4.60 -2.20
N VAL A 46 4.14 3.29 -2.42
CA VAL A 46 4.75 2.27 -1.56
C VAL A 46 6.28 2.35 -1.61
N THR A 47 6.87 2.56 -2.80
CA THR A 47 8.32 2.76 -2.93
C THR A 47 8.79 3.94 -2.09
N MET A 48 8.10 5.08 -2.16
CA MET A 48 8.46 6.27 -1.37
C MET A 48 8.29 6.02 0.13
N ALA A 49 7.17 5.43 0.56
CA ALA A 49 6.91 5.13 1.96
C ALA A 49 7.98 4.18 2.54
N ALA A 50 8.22 3.05 1.85
CA ALA A 50 9.16 2.04 2.31
C ALA A 50 10.62 2.53 2.28
N THR A 51 11.04 3.31 1.27
CA THR A 51 12.38 3.92 1.25
C THR A 51 12.58 4.86 2.44
N LEU A 52 11.59 5.69 2.76
CA LEU A 52 11.62 6.54 3.95
C LEU A 52 11.62 5.72 5.24
N GLY A 53 10.95 4.57 5.27
CA GLY A 53 11.00 3.61 6.37
C GLY A 53 12.41 3.05 6.59
N VAL A 54 13.10 2.64 5.53
CA VAL A 54 14.52 2.23 5.61
C VAL A 54 15.38 3.34 6.23
N VAL A 55 15.27 4.57 5.71
CA VAL A 55 16.04 5.72 6.24
C VAL A 55 15.73 5.98 7.72
N ARG A 56 14.45 5.86 8.11
CA ARG A 56 13.99 6.06 9.48
C ARG A 56 14.53 5.01 10.43
N PHE A 57 14.36 3.72 10.11
CA PHE A 57 14.65 2.62 11.01
C PHE A 57 16.13 2.23 11.03
N ALA A 58 16.85 2.40 9.92
CA ALA A 58 18.30 2.26 9.89
C ALA A 58 19.03 3.48 10.47
N ALA A 59 18.30 4.52 10.91
CA ALA A 59 18.85 5.75 11.48
C ALA A 59 19.93 6.41 10.59
N LEU A 60 19.77 6.34 9.28
CA LEU A 60 20.77 6.85 8.32
C LEU A 60 20.95 8.36 8.38
N LEU A 61 19.93 9.11 8.83
CA LEU A 61 19.94 10.56 8.90
C LEU A 61 19.48 11.05 10.29
N PRO A 62 20.31 10.90 11.35
CA PRO A 62 19.91 11.24 12.72
C PRO A 62 19.46 12.68 12.89
N SER A 63 20.14 13.62 12.22
CA SER A 63 19.83 15.07 12.27
C SER A 63 18.48 15.43 11.67
N TYR A 64 17.92 14.59 10.79
CA TYR A 64 16.64 14.80 10.11
C TYR A 64 15.54 13.85 10.60
N ARG A 65 15.73 13.19 11.73
CA ARG A 65 14.82 12.15 12.25
C ARG A 65 13.35 12.58 12.29
N ALA A 66 13.07 13.79 12.75
CA ALA A 66 11.69 14.32 12.84
C ALA A 66 11.06 14.52 11.46
N SER A 67 11.84 15.04 10.50
CA SER A 67 11.38 15.25 9.12
C SER A 67 11.15 13.91 8.41
N VAL A 68 12.08 12.96 8.55
CA VAL A 68 11.95 11.61 7.97
C VAL A 68 10.71 10.91 8.52
N LEU A 69 10.48 10.97 9.84
CA LEU A 69 9.28 10.41 10.47
C LEU A 69 8.00 11.02 9.86
N ARG A 70 7.95 12.34 9.75
CA ARG A 70 6.79 13.05 9.18
C ARG A 70 6.51 12.63 7.74
N TYR A 71 7.54 12.59 6.89
CA TYR A 71 7.40 12.17 5.48
C TYR A 71 7.00 10.70 5.37
N HIS A 72 7.63 9.80 6.12
CA HIS A 72 7.26 8.38 6.16
C HIS A 72 5.78 8.22 6.55
N THR A 73 5.31 8.87 7.60
CA THR A 73 3.91 8.81 8.03
C THR A 73 2.96 9.35 6.96
N ASN A 74 3.32 10.45 6.30
CA ASN A 74 2.52 11.03 5.23
C ASN A 74 2.42 10.09 4.02
N PHE A 75 3.53 9.52 3.56
CA PHE A 75 3.51 8.59 2.42
C PHE A 75 2.78 7.28 2.76
N SER A 76 2.94 6.75 3.96
CA SER A 76 2.18 5.58 4.43
C SER A 76 0.67 5.86 4.46
N TRP A 77 0.28 7.06 4.85
CA TRP A 77 -1.12 7.50 4.77
C TRP A 77 -1.58 7.63 3.30
N LEU A 78 -0.77 8.22 2.41
CA LEU A 78 -1.08 8.36 0.98
C LEU A 78 -1.25 7.00 0.28
N CYS A 79 -0.52 5.97 0.69
CA CYS A 79 -0.74 4.61 0.18
C CYS A 79 -2.18 4.16 0.42
N ARG A 80 -2.76 4.45 1.60
CA ARG A 80 -4.15 4.10 1.92
C ARG A 80 -5.16 5.04 1.25
N ALA A 81 -4.89 6.34 1.29
CA ALA A 81 -5.84 7.36 0.84
C ALA A 81 -5.94 7.49 -0.69
N ILE A 82 -4.86 7.22 -1.40
CA ILE A 82 -4.75 7.36 -2.86
C ILE A 82 -4.39 6.03 -3.51
N GLY A 83 -3.36 5.33 -3.00
CA GLY A 83 -2.82 4.14 -3.64
C GLY A 83 -3.85 3.03 -3.79
N ILE A 84 -4.55 2.66 -2.70
CA ILE A 84 -5.55 1.59 -2.73
C ILE A 84 -6.77 1.95 -3.60
N PRO A 85 -7.38 3.16 -3.52
CA PRO A 85 -8.44 3.54 -4.45
C PRO A 85 -8.00 3.59 -5.92
N CYS A 86 -6.77 4.00 -6.21
CA CYS A 86 -6.22 3.95 -7.57
C CYS A 86 -6.10 2.51 -8.09
N LEU A 87 -5.70 1.55 -7.24
CA LEU A 87 -5.72 0.13 -7.60
C LEU A 87 -7.13 -0.36 -7.90
N ALA A 88 -8.11 -0.02 -7.05
CA ALA A 88 -9.49 -0.38 -7.27
C ALA A 88 -10.03 0.21 -8.58
N ALA A 89 -9.68 1.48 -8.88
CA ALA A 89 -10.03 2.13 -10.12
C ALA A 89 -9.42 1.41 -11.34
N GLU A 90 -8.16 0.98 -11.25
CA GLU A 90 -7.49 0.24 -12.33
C GLU A 90 -8.18 -1.11 -12.56
N ILE A 91 -8.45 -1.87 -11.52
CA ILE A 91 -9.11 -3.16 -11.60
C ILE A 91 -10.54 -3.01 -12.14
N CYS A 92 -11.30 -1.99 -11.70
CA CYS A 92 -12.61 -1.67 -12.28
C CYS A 92 -12.50 -1.42 -13.79
N ARG A 93 -11.47 -0.70 -14.23
CA ARG A 93 -11.23 -0.42 -15.65
C ARG A 93 -10.91 -1.69 -16.44
N THR A 94 -10.08 -2.57 -15.90
CA THR A 94 -9.77 -3.87 -16.51
C THR A 94 -11.03 -4.71 -16.76
N TYR A 95 -11.98 -4.65 -15.81
CA TYR A 95 -13.29 -5.32 -15.96
C TYR A 95 -14.35 -4.49 -16.68
N LYS A 96 -13.98 -3.35 -17.31
CA LYS A 96 -14.86 -2.46 -18.08
C LYS A 96 -15.94 -1.75 -17.25
N TYR A 97 -15.76 -1.63 -15.95
CA TYR A 97 -16.62 -0.84 -15.05
C TYR A 97 -16.14 0.61 -14.93
N SER A 98 -16.27 1.39 -16.03
CA SER A 98 -15.73 2.77 -16.11
C SER A 98 -16.30 3.71 -15.06
N THR A 99 -17.59 3.65 -14.78
CA THR A 99 -18.24 4.49 -13.76
C THR A 99 -17.70 4.18 -12.36
N ALA A 100 -17.52 2.91 -12.00
CA ALA A 100 -16.95 2.52 -10.72
C ALA A 100 -15.48 2.98 -10.60
N SER A 101 -14.71 2.86 -11.68
CA SER A 101 -13.33 3.39 -11.73
C SER A 101 -13.29 4.89 -11.42
N GLN A 102 -14.16 5.69 -12.05
CA GLN A 102 -14.25 7.13 -11.80
C GLN A 102 -14.64 7.45 -10.34
N LEU A 103 -15.55 6.68 -9.75
CA LEU A 103 -15.95 6.85 -8.35
C LEU A 103 -14.78 6.61 -7.39
N PHE A 104 -13.96 5.58 -7.62
CA PHE A 104 -12.77 5.34 -6.81
C PHE A 104 -11.73 6.45 -6.96
N LEU A 105 -11.50 6.97 -8.17
CA LEU A 105 -10.61 8.12 -8.38
C LEU A 105 -11.13 9.37 -7.67
N LEU A 106 -12.44 9.65 -7.78
CA LEU A 106 -13.05 10.76 -7.08
C LEU A 106 -12.95 10.61 -5.57
N SER A 107 -13.12 9.40 -5.03
CA SER A 107 -12.95 9.13 -3.60
C SER A 107 -11.51 9.38 -3.12
N ALA A 108 -10.51 9.02 -3.92
CA ALA A 108 -9.10 9.32 -3.63
C ALA A 108 -8.86 10.83 -3.55
N VAL A 109 -9.34 11.58 -4.54
CA VAL A 109 -9.22 13.05 -4.56
C VAL A 109 -9.94 13.68 -3.37
N THR A 110 -11.16 13.26 -3.07
CA THR A 110 -11.95 13.76 -1.93
C THR A 110 -11.24 13.50 -0.61
N THR A 111 -10.70 12.29 -0.42
CA THR A 111 -9.94 11.91 0.79
C THR A 111 -8.70 12.80 0.94
N PHE A 112 -7.97 13.04 -0.14
CA PHE A 112 -6.80 13.91 -0.15
C PHE A 112 -7.14 15.35 0.21
N ILE A 113 -8.17 15.95 -0.42
CA ILE A 113 -8.63 17.33 -0.14
C ILE A 113 -9.10 17.45 1.32
N THR A 114 -9.91 16.50 1.79
CA THR A 114 -10.43 16.50 3.16
C THR A 114 -9.29 16.46 4.19
N SER A 115 -8.22 15.71 3.92
CA SER A 115 -7.05 15.68 4.80
C SER A 115 -6.28 16.99 4.83
N SER A 116 -6.19 17.68 3.69
CA SER A 116 -5.53 18.99 3.56
C SER A 116 -6.24 20.06 4.36
N LEU A 117 -7.56 19.95 4.52
CA LEU A 117 -8.39 20.84 5.33
C LEU A 117 -8.33 20.54 6.84
N LYS A 118 -7.40 19.69 7.30
CA LYS A 118 -7.24 19.26 8.70
C LYS A 118 -8.55 18.74 9.33
N SER A 119 -9.34 18.03 8.55
CA SER A 119 -10.60 17.45 9.01
C SER A 119 -10.37 16.45 10.15
N ARG A 120 -11.19 16.55 11.22
CA ARG A 120 -11.21 15.59 12.33
C ARG A 120 -11.52 14.15 11.86
N HIS A 121 -12.16 14.00 10.70
CA HIS A 121 -12.64 12.71 10.18
C HIS A 121 -11.74 12.12 9.09
N LYS A 122 -10.52 12.68 8.88
CA LYS A 122 -9.65 12.25 7.78
C LYS A 122 -9.31 10.75 7.84
N ASP A 123 -9.01 10.24 9.03
CA ASP A 123 -8.61 8.84 9.19
C ASP A 123 -9.81 7.90 9.01
N GLN A 124 -10.99 8.28 9.54
CA GLN A 124 -12.23 7.54 9.32
C GLN A 124 -12.60 7.47 7.84
N LEU A 125 -12.52 8.59 7.12
CA LEU A 125 -12.79 8.62 5.68
C LEU A 125 -11.79 7.76 4.91
N THR A 126 -10.50 7.85 5.26
CA THR A 126 -9.45 7.01 4.64
C THR A 126 -9.74 5.53 4.86
N ASP A 127 -10.13 5.13 6.07
CA ASP A 127 -10.42 3.73 6.41
C ASP A 127 -11.66 3.21 5.66
N VAL A 128 -12.71 4.02 5.56
CA VAL A 128 -13.92 3.66 4.79
C VAL A 128 -13.59 3.51 3.31
N VAL A 129 -12.88 4.48 2.72
CA VAL A 129 -12.53 4.45 1.29
C VAL A 129 -11.59 3.28 0.96
N SER A 130 -10.55 3.05 1.78
CA SER A 130 -9.64 1.94 1.55
C SER A 130 -10.31 0.58 1.74
N THR A 131 -11.19 0.43 2.74
CA THR A 131 -11.97 -0.81 2.95
C THR A 131 -12.91 -1.08 1.78
N ALA A 132 -13.65 -0.07 1.33
CA ALA A 132 -14.52 -0.19 0.15
C ALA A 132 -13.72 -0.57 -1.10
N SER A 133 -12.54 0.03 -1.28
CA SER A 133 -11.65 -0.26 -2.40
C SER A 133 -11.16 -1.71 -2.38
N VAL A 134 -10.67 -2.21 -1.25
CA VAL A 134 -10.22 -3.61 -1.11
C VAL A 134 -11.37 -4.59 -1.30
N SER A 135 -12.57 -4.27 -0.79
CA SER A 135 -13.77 -5.09 -1.00
C SER A 135 -14.16 -5.17 -2.48
N ALA A 136 -14.07 -4.05 -3.20
CA ALA A 136 -14.33 -4.03 -4.64
C ALA A 136 -13.28 -4.83 -5.42
N ILE A 137 -11.98 -4.70 -5.08
CA ILE A 137 -10.91 -5.52 -5.66
C ILE A 137 -11.24 -7.00 -5.48
N LEU A 138 -11.56 -7.44 -4.27
CA LEU A 138 -11.90 -8.83 -3.98
C LEU A 138 -13.12 -9.30 -4.79
N GLY A 139 -14.22 -8.56 -4.71
CA GLY A 139 -15.47 -8.95 -5.37
C GLY A 139 -15.33 -9.05 -6.88
N LEU A 140 -14.73 -8.03 -7.53
CA LEU A 140 -14.53 -8.01 -8.97
C LEU A 140 -13.57 -9.12 -9.42
N SER A 141 -12.52 -9.38 -8.64
CA SER A 141 -11.53 -10.41 -8.98
C SER A 141 -12.11 -11.81 -8.89
N VAL A 142 -12.95 -12.09 -7.88
CA VAL A 142 -13.66 -13.36 -7.75
C VAL A 142 -14.66 -13.55 -8.90
N ILE A 143 -15.46 -12.53 -9.21
CA ILE A 143 -16.44 -12.58 -10.31
C ILE A 143 -15.72 -12.74 -11.66
N GLY A 144 -14.61 -12.03 -11.86
CA GLY A 144 -13.81 -12.08 -13.08
C GLY A 144 -12.86 -13.27 -13.18
N GLY A 145 -12.78 -14.13 -12.15
CA GLY A 145 -11.92 -15.32 -12.14
C GLY A 145 -10.42 -15.02 -11.99
N ASN A 146 -10.01 -13.80 -11.63
CA ASN A 146 -8.61 -13.44 -11.46
C ASN A 146 -8.16 -13.75 -10.01
N MET A 147 -7.63 -14.96 -9.82
CA MET A 147 -7.20 -15.44 -8.50
C MET A 147 -6.03 -14.63 -7.92
N MET A 148 -5.20 -14.00 -8.76
CA MET A 148 -4.07 -13.19 -8.29
C MET A 148 -4.54 -11.87 -7.68
N HIS A 149 -5.44 -11.15 -8.33
CA HIS A 149 -6.05 -9.96 -7.73
C HIS A 149 -6.87 -10.30 -6.47
N ALA A 150 -7.58 -11.44 -6.46
CA ALA A 150 -8.29 -11.90 -5.27
C ALA A 150 -7.32 -12.18 -4.11
N ALA A 151 -6.20 -12.87 -4.38
CA ALA A 151 -5.15 -13.11 -3.38
C ALA A 151 -4.55 -11.79 -2.85
N ALA A 152 -4.29 -10.81 -3.74
CA ALA A 152 -3.84 -9.49 -3.31
C ALA A 152 -4.81 -8.83 -2.33
N ALA A 153 -6.12 -8.88 -2.62
CA ALA A 153 -7.15 -8.34 -1.71
C ALA A 153 -7.18 -9.06 -0.37
N VAL A 154 -7.03 -10.40 -0.35
CA VAL A 154 -6.93 -11.18 0.89
C VAL A 154 -5.70 -10.76 1.71
N PHE A 155 -4.53 -10.61 1.09
CA PHE A 155 -3.33 -10.12 1.77
C PHE A 155 -3.50 -8.69 2.30
N PHE A 156 -4.20 -7.79 1.59
CA PHE A 156 -4.57 -6.48 2.13
C PHE A 156 -5.44 -6.59 3.38
N ILE A 157 -6.45 -7.46 3.38
CA ILE A 157 -7.32 -7.68 4.55
C ILE A 157 -6.49 -8.18 5.73
N ILE A 158 -5.65 -9.19 5.51
CA ILE A 158 -4.77 -9.74 6.56
C ILE A 158 -3.82 -8.66 7.09
N SER A 159 -3.22 -7.84 6.22
CA SER A 159 -2.34 -6.75 6.63
C SER A 159 -3.06 -5.72 7.50
N GLY A 160 -4.31 -5.39 7.17
CA GLY A 160 -5.15 -4.50 7.97
C GLY A 160 -5.49 -5.08 9.36
N LEU A 161 -5.76 -6.38 9.43
CA LEU A 161 -6.03 -7.08 10.69
C LEU A 161 -4.78 -7.21 11.58
N VAL A 162 -3.62 -7.45 10.98
CA VAL A 162 -2.34 -7.50 11.71
C VAL A 162 -2.02 -6.14 12.32
N GLY A 163 -2.26 -5.06 11.57
CA GLY A 163 -1.93 -3.71 11.99
C GLY A 163 -0.42 -3.46 12.04
N SER A 164 -0.03 -2.28 12.53
CA SER A 164 1.37 -1.85 12.58
C SER A 164 1.95 -1.71 13.98
N GLU A 165 1.12 -1.81 15.02
CA GLU A 165 1.52 -1.57 16.41
C GLU A 165 1.65 -2.87 17.22
N GLY A 166 2.68 -2.91 18.08
CA GLY A 166 2.95 -4.04 18.96
C GLY A 166 3.71 -5.18 18.31
N ASP A 167 3.71 -6.33 18.98
CA ASP A 167 4.43 -7.54 18.59
C ASP A 167 3.45 -8.72 18.47
N ILE A 168 3.80 -9.66 17.59
CA ILE A 168 3.14 -10.97 17.56
C ILE A 168 3.85 -11.83 18.59
N GLN A 169 3.19 -12.06 19.75
CA GLN A 169 3.77 -12.75 20.89
C GLN A 169 4.27 -14.15 20.55
N LEU A 170 3.59 -14.87 19.64
CA LEU A 170 3.92 -16.24 19.27
C LEU A 170 5.30 -16.40 18.63
N VAL A 171 5.74 -15.41 17.83
CA VAL A 171 6.99 -15.46 17.05
C VAL A 171 7.96 -14.32 17.41
N ASN A 172 7.59 -13.49 18.36
CA ASN A 172 8.38 -12.35 18.84
C ASN A 172 8.83 -11.41 17.69
N LEU A 173 7.95 -11.24 16.68
CA LEU A 173 8.17 -10.37 15.53
C LEU A 173 7.33 -9.10 15.66
N PRO A 174 7.90 -7.93 15.29
CA PRO A 174 7.13 -6.71 15.17
C PRO A 174 5.98 -6.89 14.17
N ARG A 175 4.76 -6.47 14.54
CA ARG A 175 3.61 -6.54 13.63
C ARG A 175 3.84 -5.77 12.33
N VAL A 176 4.57 -4.65 12.41
CA VAL A 176 4.94 -3.86 11.23
C VAL A 176 5.78 -4.65 10.22
N ASP A 177 6.65 -5.56 10.67
CA ASP A 177 7.45 -6.38 9.76
C ASP A 177 6.56 -7.38 9.01
N VAL A 178 5.62 -8.01 9.71
CA VAL A 178 4.64 -8.92 9.10
C VAL A 178 3.75 -8.17 8.11
N LEU A 179 3.29 -6.96 8.47
CA LEU A 179 2.53 -6.08 7.56
C LEU A 179 3.33 -5.82 6.28
N HIS A 180 4.62 -5.48 6.38
CA HIS A 180 5.46 -5.23 5.21
C HIS A 180 5.58 -6.48 4.31
N TYR A 181 5.79 -7.67 4.89
CA TYR A 181 5.84 -8.91 4.10
C TYR A 181 4.49 -9.27 3.45
N MET A 182 3.35 -8.97 4.10
CA MET A 182 2.04 -9.10 3.47
C MET A 182 1.89 -8.15 2.28
N LEU A 183 2.38 -6.90 2.39
CA LEU A 183 2.38 -5.94 1.28
C LEU A 183 3.33 -6.35 0.14
N VAL A 184 4.43 -7.04 0.43
CA VAL A 184 5.28 -7.66 -0.60
C VAL A 184 4.48 -8.73 -1.38
N ALA A 185 3.73 -9.58 -0.68
CA ALA A 185 2.85 -10.56 -1.31
C ALA A 185 1.75 -9.88 -2.14
N VAL A 186 1.16 -8.78 -1.64
CA VAL A 186 0.24 -7.94 -2.42
C VAL A 186 0.88 -7.48 -3.72
N ASN A 187 2.07 -6.87 -3.65
CA ASN A 187 2.77 -6.38 -4.85
C ASN A 187 3.00 -7.47 -5.88
N TYR A 188 3.44 -8.65 -5.42
CA TYR A 188 3.63 -9.81 -6.28
C TYR A 188 2.33 -10.24 -6.97
N CYS A 189 1.26 -10.42 -6.19
CA CYS A 189 -0.04 -10.83 -6.71
C CYS A 189 -0.64 -9.79 -7.67
N LEU A 190 -0.48 -8.49 -7.40
CA LEU A 190 -0.96 -7.43 -8.29
C LEU A 190 -0.27 -7.47 -9.65
N VAL A 191 1.07 -7.60 -9.67
CA VAL A 191 1.82 -7.68 -10.93
C VAL A 191 1.32 -8.85 -11.79
N TRP A 192 1.26 -10.04 -11.22
CA TRP A 192 0.77 -11.22 -11.95
C TRP A 192 -0.73 -11.19 -12.28
N GLY A 193 -1.50 -10.41 -11.56
CA GLY A 193 -2.91 -10.20 -11.86
C GLY A 193 -3.14 -9.25 -13.04
N PHE A 194 -2.22 -8.33 -13.28
CA PHE A 194 -2.28 -7.39 -14.40
C PHE A 194 -1.66 -7.94 -15.71
N MET A 195 -0.76 -8.91 -15.61
CA MET A 195 -0.13 -9.61 -16.74
C MET A 195 -1.02 -10.73 -17.27
#